data_1c5c94bcbf1603f4d0b7fd6cf5f80e4a
#
_entry.id   1c5c94bcbf1603f4d0b7fd6cf5f80e4a
#
_cell.length_a   1.000
_cell.length_b   1.000
_cell.length_c   1.000
_cell.angle_alpha   90.00
_cell.angle_beta   90.00
_cell.angle_gamma   90.00
#
_symmetry.space_group_name_H-M   'P 1'
#
loop_
_entity.id
_entity.type
_entity.pdbx_description
1 polymer ?
#
loop_
_entity_poly.entity_id
_entity_poly.type
_entity_poly.pdbx_seq_one_letter_code
_entity_poly.pdbx_strand_id
1 'polypeptide(L)'
;MKRKRILIIGPRGSGKSTLAKYINANPGPVRRVQDTIYAKATIDVPSAYLENTWMYRHLIALAQDAWCVLMLFDARAKESLYSPGFAKAFRIPVIGVITHYREECADPDRVYKQCLAAGIGEETVFFDGRDATMLCACLNELKERKGI
;
A
#
# COMPACT_ATOMS: atom_id res chain seq x y z
N MET A 1 4.50 -18.37 13.30
CA MET A 1 4.40 -18.42 11.83
C MET A 1 4.94 -17.12 11.23
N LYS A 2 5.86 -17.23 10.27
CA LYS A 2 6.45 -16.03 9.67
C LYS A 2 5.44 -15.32 8.77
N ARG A 3 5.29 -14.02 8.96
CA ARG A 3 4.49 -13.17 8.10
C ARG A 3 5.24 -12.98 6.79
N LYS A 4 4.66 -13.39 5.68
CA LYS A 4 5.34 -13.37 4.38
C LYS A 4 4.72 -12.39 3.38
N ARG A 5 3.54 -11.84 3.69
CA ARG A 5 2.80 -11.03 2.74
C ARG A 5 2.89 -9.55 3.05
N ILE A 6 2.69 -8.76 2.01
CA ILE A 6 2.61 -7.29 2.10
C ILE A 6 1.15 -6.92 1.89
N LEU A 7 0.59 -6.15 2.80
CA LEU A 7 -0.77 -5.65 2.69
C LEU A 7 -0.77 -4.41 1.79
N ILE A 8 -1.58 -4.43 0.73
CA ILE A 8 -1.69 -3.29 -0.20
C ILE A 8 -3.07 -2.66 -0.05
N ILE A 9 -3.09 -1.39 0.30
CA ILE A 9 -4.32 -0.61 0.44
C ILE A 9 -4.22 0.66 -0.40
N GLY A 10 -5.36 1.16 -0.85
CA GLY A 10 -5.39 2.38 -1.65
C GLY A 10 -6.76 2.63 -2.25
N PRO A 11 -6.99 3.84 -2.74
CA PRO A 11 -8.24 4.16 -3.40
C PRO A 11 -8.41 3.40 -4.71
N ARG A 12 -9.66 3.36 -5.19
CA ARG A 12 -9.97 2.75 -6.47
C ARG A 12 -9.19 3.46 -7.58
N GLY A 13 -8.59 2.67 -8.47
CA GLY A 13 -7.82 3.21 -9.58
C GLY A 13 -6.43 3.72 -9.22
N SER A 14 -5.98 3.51 -7.99
CA SER A 14 -4.66 3.97 -7.54
C SER A 14 -3.50 3.10 -8.03
N GLY A 15 -3.80 1.94 -8.64
CA GLY A 15 -2.76 1.07 -9.18
C GLY A 15 -2.40 -0.12 -8.30
N LYS A 16 -3.27 -0.50 -7.36
CA LYS A 16 -3.03 -1.61 -6.45
C LYS A 16 -2.74 -2.93 -7.18
N SER A 17 -3.59 -3.28 -8.15
CA SER A 17 -3.44 -4.54 -8.88
C SER A 17 -2.16 -4.59 -9.69
N THR A 18 -1.78 -3.47 -10.30
CA THR A 18 -0.53 -3.35 -11.05
C THR A 18 0.66 -3.55 -10.13
N LEU A 19 0.63 -2.89 -8.97
CA LEU A 19 1.70 -3.01 -7.98
C LEU A 19 1.81 -4.44 -7.46
N ALA A 20 0.69 -5.07 -7.17
CA ALA A 20 0.67 -6.46 -6.70
C ALA A 20 1.31 -7.41 -7.73
N LYS A 21 1.06 -7.20 -9.02
CA LYS A 21 1.67 -8.00 -10.07
C LYS A 21 3.20 -7.87 -10.07
N TYR A 22 3.71 -6.66 -9.88
CA TYR A 22 5.16 -6.45 -9.83
C TYR A 22 5.79 -7.14 -8.63
N ILE A 23 5.16 -7.06 -7.48
CA ILE A 23 5.67 -7.67 -6.25
C ILE A 23 5.62 -9.21 -6.35
N ASN A 24 4.58 -9.73 -6.99
CA ASN A 24 4.39 -11.18 -7.17
C ASN A 24 4.97 -11.68 -8.50
N ALA A 25 6.10 -11.21 -8.95
CA ALA A 25 6.66 -11.44 -10.28
C ALA A 25 6.42 -12.85 -10.86
N ASN A 26 6.27 -13.87 -10.03
CA ASN A 26 5.85 -15.21 -10.43
C ASN A 26 4.60 -15.56 -9.61
N PRO A 27 3.41 -15.11 -10.05
CA PRO A 27 2.21 -15.34 -9.25
C PRO A 27 1.88 -16.83 -9.16
N GLY A 28 1.97 -17.35 -7.96
CA GLY A 28 1.45 -18.65 -7.66
C GLY A 28 -0.08 -18.61 -7.64
N PRO A 29 -0.73 -19.67 -7.16
CA PRO A 29 -2.20 -19.70 -7.04
C PRO A 29 -2.69 -18.50 -6.21
N VAL A 30 -3.70 -17.82 -6.73
CA VAL A 30 -4.34 -16.69 -6.06
C VAL A 30 -5.59 -17.19 -5.36
N ARG A 31 -5.70 -16.88 -4.07
CA ARG A 31 -6.88 -17.18 -3.28
C ARG A 31 -7.70 -15.91 -3.05
N ARG A 32 -8.99 -15.98 -3.29
CA ARG A 32 -9.88 -14.84 -3.09
C ARG A 32 -10.86 -15.15 -1.96
N VAL A 33 -10.93 -14.26 -0.98
CA VAL A 33 -11.85 -14.39 0.15
C VAL A 33 -12.53 -13.03 0.33
N GLN A 34 -13.87 -12.99 0.16
CA GLN A 34 -14.66 -11.76 0.31
C GLN A 34 -14.03 -10.56 -0.41
N ASP A 35 -13.66 -10.76 -1.68
CA ASP A 35 -13.04 -9.76 -2.56
C ASP A 35 -11.62 -9.34 -2.16
N THR A 36 -11.09 -9.86 -1.07
CA THR A 36 -9.67 -9.71 -0.74
C THR A 36 -8.89 -10.78 -1.49
N ILE A 37 -7.84 -10.37 -2.18
CA ILE A 37 -7.03 -11.26 -2.99
C ILE A 37 -5.72 -11.60 -2.28
N TYR A 38 -5.54 -12.88 -1.95
CA TYR A 38 -4.30 -13.37 -1.34
C TYR A 38 -3.42 -13.99 -2.41
N ALA A 39 -2.34 -13.29 -2.76
CA ALA A 39 -1.31 -13.82 -3.64
C ALA A 39 -0.13 -14.32 -2.83
N LYS A 40 0.92 -14.81 -3.51
CA LYS A 40 2.09 -15.36 -2.83
C LYS A 40 2.76 -14.37 -1.90
N ALA A 41 2.92 -13.12 -2.33
CA ALA A 41 3.65 -12.09 -1.57
C ALA A 41 2.77 -10.92 -1.13
N THR A 42 1.52 -10.86 -1.54
CA THR A 42 0.65 -9.71 -1.27
C THR A 42 -0.75 -10.09 -0.81
N ILE A 43 -1.38 -9.17 -0.09
CA ILE A 43 -2.80 -9.19 0.22
C ILE A 43 -3.37 -7.91 -0.37
N ASP A 44 -4.18 -8.02 -1.42
CA ASP A 44 -4.80 -6.88 -2.09
C ASP A 44 -6.21 -6.69 -1.55
N VAL A 45 -6.48 -5.51 -0.99
CA VAL A 45 -7.73 -5.20 -0.30
C VAL A 45 -8.59 -4.26 -1.16
N PRO A 46 -9.92 -4.53 -1.27
CA PRO A 46 -10.81 -3.62 -2.00
C PRO A 46 -10.80 -2.20 -1.40
N SER A 47 -10.90 -1.19 -2.26
CA SER A 47 -10.94 0.21 -1.81
C SER A 47 -12.11 0.49 -0.88
N ALA A 48 -13.19 -0.27 -0.98
CA ALA A 48 -14.36 -0.13 -0.12
C ALA A 48 -14.01 -0.25 1.38
N TYR A 49 -12.95 -0.98 1.71
CA TYR A 49 -12.51 -1.11 3.11
C TYR A 49 -11.99 0.22 3.66
N LEU A 50 -11.51 1.12 2.80
CA LEU A 50 -11.06 2.45 3.19
C LEU A 50 -12.20 3.46 3.21
N GLU A 51 -13.22 3.24 2.37
CA GLU A 51 -14.36 4.15 2.25
C GLU A 51 -15.32 4.05 3.42
N ASN A 52 -15.26 2.96 4.17
CA ASN A 52 -16.16 2.67 5.29
C ASN A 52 -15.37 2.51 6.58
N THR A 53 -15.49 3.45 7.49
CA THR A 53 -14.72 3.43 8.74
C THR A 53 -15.00 2.19 9.59
N TRP A 54 -16.22 1.64 9.49
CA TRP A 54 -16.55 0.42 10.23
C TRP A 54 -15.77 -0.81 9.73
N MET A 55 -15.18 -0.73 8.53
CA MET A 55 -14.35 -1.80 7.99
C MET A 55 -12.87 -1.67 8.38
N TYR A 56 -12.47 -0.61 9.04
CA TYR A 56 -11.07 -0.43 9.46
C TYR A 56 -10.58 -1.56 10.36
N ARG A 57 -11.47 -2.10 11.17
CA ARG A 57 -11.20 -3.25 12.02
C ARG A 57 -10.75 -4.45 11.20
N HIS A 58 -11.34 -4.66 10.02
CA HIS A 58 -10.97 -5.73 9.11
C HIS A 58 -9.58 -5.50 8.52
N LEU A 59 -9.24 -4.25 8.20
CA LEU A 59 -7.91 -3.91 7.71
C LEU A 59 -6.84 -4.23 8.76
N ILE A 60 -7.08 -3.86 9.99
CA ILE A 60 -6.14 -4.12 11.09
C ILE A 60 -5.99 -5.63 11.29
N ALA A 61 -7.07 -6.38 11.17
CA ALA A 61 -7.02 -7.83 11.28
C ALA A 61 -6.21 -8.47 10.14
N LEU A 62 -6.38 -7.98 8.90
CA LEU A 62 -5.60 -8.45 7.76
C LEU A 62 -4.11 -8.15 7.92
N ALA A 63 -3.79 -7.03 8.55
CA ALA A 63 -2.40 -6.64 8.79
C ALA A 63 -1.66 -7.61 9.72
N GLN A 64 -2.38 -8.43 10.46
CA GLN A 64 -1.77 -9.45 11.32
C GLN A 64 -0.98 -10.48 10.50
N ASP A 65 -1.38 -10.70 9.25
CA ASP A 65 -0.73 -11.66 8.35
C ASP A 65 0.30 -11.00 7.44
N ALA A 66 0.59 -9.72 7.66
CA ALA A 66 1.51 -8.95 6.84
C ALA A 66 2.72 -8.50 7.64
N TRP A 67 3.87 -8.33 6.95
CA TRP A 67 5.06 -7.77 7.57
C TRP A 67 5.23 -6.27 7.26
N CYS A 68 4.46 -5.78 6.29
CA CYS A 68 4.55 -4.40 5.82
C CYS A 68 3.22 -4.00 5.20
N VAL A 69 2.89 -2.71 5.25
CA VAL A 69 1.73 -2.14 4.58
C VAL A 69 2.22 -1.15 3.53
N LEU A 70 1.70 -1.28 2.30
CA LEU A 70 1.90 -0.29 1.26
C LEU A 70 0.60 0.51 1.13
N MET A 71 0.67 1.80 1.49
CA MET A 71 -0.47 2.72 1.36
C MET A 71 -0.29 3.52 0.07
N LEU A 72 -1.17 3.30 -0.90
CA LEU A 72 -1.10 3.99 -2.18
C LEU A 72 -1.79 5.35 -2.10
N PHE A 73 -1.11 6.34 -2.66
CA PHE A 73 -1.60 7.71 -2.78
C PHE A 73 -1.58 8.08 -4.25
N ASP A 74 -2.76 8.36 -4.80
CA ASP A 74 -2.90 8.75 -6.20
C ASP A 74 -2.60 10.25 -6.32
N ALA A 75 -1.55 10.59 -7.07
CA ALA A 75 -1.13 11.99 -7.20
C ALA A 75 -2.16 12.86 -7.93
N ARG A 76 -3.15 12.25 -8.59
CA ARG A 76 -4.24 12.99 -9.24
C ARG A 76 -5.35 13.36 -8.26
N ALA A 77 -5.44 12.68 -7.12
CA ALA A 77 -6.54 12.86 -6.19
C ALA A 77 -6.47 14.20 -5.46
N LYS A 78 -7.57 14.91 -5.44
CA LYS A 78 -7.66 16.19 -4.73
C LYS A 78 -7.74 16.01 -3.22
N GLU A 79 -8.34 14.90 -2.78
CA GLU A 79 -8.52 14.59 -1.37
C GLU A 79 -8.06 13.18 -1.07
N SER A 80 -7.58 12.96 0.16
CA SER A 80 -7.16 11.65 0.61
C SER A 80 -8.33 10.88 1.19
N LEU A 81 -8.39 9.58 0.91
CA LEU A 81 -9.34 8.67 1.57
C LEU A 81 -8.94 8.33 3.00
N TYR A 82 -7.68 8.55 3.35
CA TYR A 82 -7.19 8.15 4.66
C TYR A 82 -7.52 9.20 5.70
N SER A 83 -8.01 8.74 6.85
CA SER A 83 -8.22 9.63 7.99
C SER A 83 -6.87 10.11 8.54
N PRO A 84 -6.83 11.28 9.22
CA PRO A 84 -5.58 11.77 9.79
C PRO A 84 -4.91 10.75 10.71
N GLY A 85 -3.62 10.52 10.49
CA GLY A 85 -2.86 9.57 11.30
C GLY A 85 -3.19 8.10 11.09
N PHE A 86 -3.91 7.76 10.00
CA PHE A 86 -4.35 6.39 9.74
C PHE A 86 -3.21 5.38 9.76
N ALA A 87 -2.05 5.74 9.22
CA ALA A 87 -0.89 4.84 9.16
C ALA A 87 -0.42 4.41 10.56
N LYS A 88 -0.67 5.22 11.57
CA LYS A 88 -0.24 4.93 12.94
C LYS A 88 -1.05 3.82 13.61
N ALA A 89 -2.19 3.44 13.01
CA ALA A 89 -2.99 2.32 13.50
C ALA A 89 -2.31 0.98 13.28
N PHE A 90 -1.36 0.91 12.37
CA PHE A 90 -0.64 -0.33 12.08
C PHE A 90 0.61 -0.43 12.95
N ARG A 91 0.85 -1.63 13.48
CA ARG A 91 2.04 -1.89 14.31
C ARG A 91 3.23 -2.36 13.48
N ILE A 92 3.01 -2.64 12.21
CA ILE A 92 4.02 -3.05 11.26
C ILE A 92 4.46 -1.84 10.43
N PRO A 93 5.61 -1.91 9.75
CA PRO A 93 6.07 -0.80 8.92
C PRO A 93 5.09 -0.43 7.83
N VAL A 94 4.91 0.87 7.59
CA VAL A 94 4.04 1.40 6.54
C VAL A 94 4.87 2.25 5.59
N ILE A 95 4.73 1.98 4.29
CA ILE A 95 5.42 2.74 3.24
C ILE A 95 4.35 3.42 2.38
N GLY A 96 4.49 4.73 2.18
CA GLY A 96 3.64 5.46 1.25
C GLY A 96 4.13 5.25 -0.18
N VAL A 97 3.21 4.90 -1.09
CA VAL A 97 3.54 4.72 -2.50
C VAL A 97 2.74 5.73 -3.31
N ILE A 98 3.43 6.67 -3.95
CA ILE A 98 2.79 7.69 -4.77
C ILE A 98 2.71 7.20 -6.20
N THR A 99 1.46 7.12 -6.72
CA THR A 99 1.18 6.61 -8.06
C THR A 99 0.65 7.74 -8.95
N HIS A 100 0.64 7.50 -10.27
CA HIS A 100 0.11 8.44 -11.27
C HIS A 100 0.77 9.82 -11.23
N TYR A 101 1.99 9.90 -10.75
CA TYR A 101 2.67 11.18 -10.54
C TYR A 101 3.16 11.82 -11.84
N ARG A 102 3.20 11.06 -12.94
CA ARG A 102 3.63 11.57 -14.24
C ARG A 102 2.49 12.13 -15.09
N GLU A 103 1.25 12.02 -14.63
CA GLU A 103 0.10 12.52 -15.37
C GLU A 103 -0.04 14.03 -15.20
N GLU A 104 -0.63 14.70 -16.22
CA GLU A 104 -0.76 16.16 -16.21
C GLU A 104 -1.48 16.70 -14.99
N CYS A 105 -2.52 16.00 -14.55
CA CYS A 105 -3.33 16.43 -13.40
C CYS A 105 -2.69 16.09 -12.05
N ALA A 106 -1.52 15.48 -12.04
CA ALA A 106 -0.85 15.11 -10.81
C ALA A 106 -0.28 16.34 -10.10
N ASP A 107 -0.38 16.35 -8.78
CA ASP A 107 0.17 17.41 -7.94
C ASP A 107 1.02 16.76 -6.84
N PRO A 108 2.33 16.64 -7.06
CA PRO A 108 3.23 16.00 -6.10
C PRO A 108 3.25 16.66 -4.72
N ASP A 109 3.16 17.98 -4.67
CA ASP A 109 3.17 18.70 -3.39
C ASP A 109 1.92 18.39 -2.59
N ARG A 110 0.78 18.37 -3.26
CA ARG A 110 -0.49 18.03 -2.60
C ARG A 110 -0.49 16.61 -2.07
N VAL A 111 -0.03 15.65 -2.87
CA VAL A 111 -0.02 14.25 -2.44
C VAL A 111 0.97 14.02 -1.32
N TYR A 112 2.08 14.73 -1.30
CA TYR A 112 3.04 14.64 -0.20
C TYR A 112 2.42 15.10 1.11
N LYS A 113 1.65 16.19 1.08
CA LYS A 113 0.91 16.66 2.26
C LYS A 113 -0.12 15.64 2.71
N GLN A 114 -0.77 14.95 1.78
CA GLN A 114 -1.70 13.87 2.09
C GLN A 114 -0.99 12.73 2.81
N CYS A 115 0.21 12.37 2.37
CA CYS A 115 1.02 11.34 3.04
C CYS A 115 1.33 11.73 4.48
N LEU A 116 1.77 12.95 4.69
CA LEU A 116 2.09 13.44 6.03
C LEU A 116 0.85 13.46 6.93
N ALA A 117 -0.28 13.90 6.40
CA ALA A 117 -1.53 13.93 7.16
C ALA A 117 -2.01 12.53 7.54
N ALA A 118 -1.75 11.54 6.71
CA ALA A 118 -2.10 10.15 6.98
C ALA A 118 -1.15 9.47 7.98
N GLY A 119 -0.09 10.15 8.39
CA GLY A 119 0.87 9.63 9.36
C GLY A 119 2.05 8.90 8.75
N ILE A 120 2.25 9.03 7.42
CA ILE A 120 3.44 8.48 6.76
C ILE A 120 4.62 9.41 7.06
N GLY A 121 5.73 8.85 7.51
CA GLY A 121 6.94 9.60 7.75
C GLY A 121 7.78 9.75 6.49
N GLU A 122 9.08 9.48 6.61
CA GLU A 122 10.02 9.65 5.50
C GLU A 122 9.97 8.52 4.47
N GLU A 123 9.32 7.41 4.81
CA GLU A 123 9.30 6.23 3.95
C GLU A 123 8.23 6.33 2.89
N THR A 124 8.51 7.08 1.83
CA THR A 124 7.63 7.29 0.70
C THR A 124 8.40 7.02 -0.58
N VAL A 125 7.81 6.24 -1.49
CA VAL A 125 8.41 5.93 -2.78
C VAL A 125 7.44 6.24 -3.92
N PHE A 126 7.97 6.44 -5.12
CA PHE A 126 7.19 6.69 -6.32
C PHE A 126 7.11 5.43 -7.17
N PHE A 127 5.93 5.18 -7.72
CA PHE A 127 5.70 4.05 -8.61
C PHE A 127 4.85 4.50 -9.79
N ASP A 128 5.36 4.33 -11.01
CA ASP A 128 4.70 4.78 -12.23
C ASP A 128 3.95 3.68 -12.99
N GLY A 129 3.89 2.49 -12.43
CA GLY A 129 3.24 1.35 -13.06
C GLY A 129 4.17 0.53 -13.95
N ARG A 130 5.41 0.97 -14.16
CA ARG A 130 6.38 0.33 -15.04
C ARG A 130 7.65 -0.10 -14.32
N ASP A 131 8.07 0.68 -13.36
CA ASP A 131 9.34 0.46 -12.67
C ASP A 131 9.12 0.47 -11.17
N ALA A 132 9.34 -0.68 -10.56
CA ALA A 132 9.22 -0.87 -9.12
C ALA A 132 10.60 -0.98 -8.44
N THR A 133 11.67 -0.55 -9.10
CA THR A 133 13.04 -0.70 -8.59
C THR A 133 13.22 -0.02 -7.25
N MET A 134 12.77 1.23 -7.12
CA MET A 134 12.87 1.97 -5.85
C MET A 134 12.08 1.30 -4.74
N LEU A 135 10.89 0.83 -5.06
CA LEU A 135 10.03 0.16 -4.10
C LEU A 135 10.66 -1.17 -3.64
N CYS A 136 11.16 -1.96 -4.59
CA CYS A 136 11.79 -3.23 -4.27
C CYS A 136 13.05 -3.04 -3.42
N ALA A 137 13.85 -2.01 -3.71
CA ALA A 137 15.02 -1.69 -2.92
C ALA A 137 14.62 -1.30 -1.49
N CYS A 138 13.58 -0.48 -1.35
CA CYS A 138 13.08 -0.06 -0.05
C CYS A 138 12.58 -1.26 0.76
N LEU A 139 11.85 -2.16 0.13
CA LEU A 139 11.33 -3.37 0.78
C LEU A 139 12.46 -4.30 1.22
N ASN A 140 13.48 -4.49 0.39
CA ASN A 140 14.62 -5.34 0.74
C ASN A 140 15.40 -4.77 1.92
N GLU A 141 15.64 -3.46 1.91
CA GLU A 141 16.31 -2.79 3.02
C GLU A 141 15.50 -2.93 4.31
N LEU A 142 14.19 -2.77 4.22
CA LEU A 142 13.32 -2.91 5.38
C LEU A 142 13.33 -4.34 5.94
N LYS A 143 13.34 -5.35 5.06
CA LYS A 143 13.45 -6.74 5.47
C LYS A 143 14.74 -7.00 6.24
N GLU A 144 15.86 -6.48 5.76
CA GLU A 144 17.16 -6.65 6.41
C GLU A 144 17.16 -6.02 7.80
N ARG A 145 16.62 -4.80 7.93
CA ARG A 145 16.55 -4.11 9.21
C ARG A 145 15.66 -4.84 10.23
N LYS A 146 14.61 -5.51 9.75
CA LYS A 146 13.65 -6.22 10.62
C LYS A 146 14.00 -7.68 10.83
N GLY A 147 15.01 -8.21 10.15
CA GLY A 147 15.40 -9.60 10.27
C GLY A 147 14.39 -10.58 9.69
N ILE A 148 13.64 -10.14 8.68
CA ILE A 148 12.57 -10.95 8.04
C ILE A 148 13.13 -11.77 6.89
#